data_8492049377117bf0d76f665cd70fa32f
#
_entry.id   8492049377117bf0d76f665cd70fa32f
#
_cell.length_a   1.000
_cell.length_b   1.000
_cell.length_c   1.000
_cell.angle_alpha   90.00
_cell.angle_beta   90.00
_cell.angle_gamma   90.00
#
_symmetry.space_group_name_H-M   'P 1'
#
loop_
_entity.id
_entity.type
_entity.pdbx_description
1 polymer ?
#
loop_
_entity_poly.entity_id
_entity_poly.type
_entity_poly.pdbx_seq_one_letter_code
_entity_poly.pdbx_strand_id
1 'polypeptide(L)'
;MKLVIHIGLHKTGTTTFQTFLHLNRKTLLKAGVFYPEMGEHESHWVLPNQLVRNNWDYVEDFMRTNFKAAKEENVETVFISSEDFELFLFEGFRASQLENLSYRIGFASINWVCVLRNQWDYFNSLYSELSKQKVCLNYATAGEAILHFGELSMNSKVYKWRYAFDYDVIIERFLNDIKGSFFVISFDEFKSTKFLGRTLIDRVISHNSQINSFW
;
A
#
# COMPACT_ATOMS: atom_id res chain seq x y z
N MET A 1 1.83 8.79 -17.74
CA MET A 1 1.44 8.91 -16.32
C MET A 1 1.78 7.61 -15.60
N LYS A 2 2.38 7.70 -14.45
CA LYS A 2 2.80 6.60 -13.58
C LYS A 2 1.75 6.38 -12.48
N LEU A 3 1.47 5.13 -12.14
CA LEU A 3 0.71 4.75 -10.96
C LEU A 3 1.66 4.20 -9.90
N VAL A 4 1.61 4.73 -8.69
CA VAL A 4 2.33 4.20 -7.53
C VAL A 4 1.31 3.68 -6.52
N ILE A 5 1.45 2.42 -6.13
CA ILE A 5 0.59 1.77 -5.15
C ILE A 5 1.44 1.40 -3.93
N HIS A 6 1.17 2.08 -2.82
CA HIS A 6 1.83 1.81 -1.57
C HIS A 6 1.08 0.72 -0.81
N ILE A 7 1.73 -0.43 -0.69
CA ILE A 7 1.34 -1.52 0.18
C ILE A 7 2.06 -1.26 1.52
N GLY A 8 1.37 -0.66 2.46
CA GLY A 8 1.89 -0.62 3.83
C GLY A 8 1.54 -1.92 4.52
N LEU A 9 2.51 -2.68 5.05
CA LEU A 9 2.13 -3.68 6.04
C LEU A 9 1.42 -2.96 7.20
N HIS A 10 0.46 -3.63 7.81
CA HIS A 10 -0.13 -3.13 9.04
C HIS A 10 0.97 -2.79 10.05
N LYS A 11 0.78 -1.79 10.88
CA LYS A 11 1.74 -1.38 11.93
C LYS A 11 3.12 -0.89 11.43
N THR A 12 3.17 -0.37 10.21
CA THR A 12 4.36 0.33 9.65
C THR A 12 4.19 1.86 9.57
N GLY A 13 3.32 2.44 10.41
CA GLY A 13 3.12 3.89 10.45
C GLY A 13 2.29 4.44 9.29
N THR A 14 1.56 3.59 8.59
CA THR A 14 0.74 3.94 7.42
C THR A 14 -0.26 5.05 7.71
N THR A 15 -0.96 5.01 8.84
CA THR A 15 -1.92 6.05 9.24
C THR A 15 -1.28 7.44 9.26
N THR A 16 -0.14 7.58 9.96
CA THR A 16 0.57 8.87 10.03
C THR A 16 1.01 9.35 8.66
N PHE A 17 1.50 8.43 7.83
CA PHE A 17 1.93 8.76 6.47
C PHE A 17 0.74 9.14 5.57
N GLN A 18 -0.37 8.44 5.65
CA GLN A 18 -1.59 8.72 4.89
C GLN A 18 -2.21 10.06 5.31
N THR A 19 -2.24 10.35 6.62
CA THR A 19 -2.63 11.68 7.14
C THR A 19 -1.74 12.78 6.56
N PHE A 20 -0.42 12.55 6.54
CA PHE A 20 0.51 13.52 5.93
C PHE A 20 0.19 13.74 4.44
N LEU A 21 0.00 12.67 3.66
CA LEU A 21 -0.35 12.77 2.23
C LEU A 21 -1.67 13.52 2.03
N HIS A 22 -2.66 13.18 2.83
CA HIS A 22 -3.98 13.81 2.79
C HIS A 22 -3.92 15.32 3.05
N LEU A 23 -3.24 15.73 4.11
CA LEU A 23 -3.11 17.15 4.50
C LEU A 23 -2.25 17.95 3.50
N ASN A 24 -1.33 17.30 2.79
CA ASN A 24 -0.40 17.95 1.87
C ASN A 24 -0.74 17.77 0.38
N ARG A 25 -1.97 17.37 0.03
CA ARG A 25 -2.38 17.13 -1.38
C ARG A 25 -2.01 18.27 -2.32
N LYS A 26 -2.24 19.53 -1.92
CA LYS A 26 -1.91 20.70 -2.75
C LYS A 26 -0.40 20.85 -3.00
N THR A 27 0.41 20.51 -2.00
CA THR A 27 1.88 20.54 -2.11
C THR A 27 2.37 19.39 -3.00
N LEU A 28 1.81 18.19 -2.81
CA LEU A 28 2.09 17.02 -3.64
C LEU A 28 1.72 17.27 -5.10
N LEU A 29 0.58 17.91 -5.34
CA LEU A 29 0.13 18.26 -6.69
C LEU A 29 1.14 19.18 -7.39
N LYS A 30 1.63 20.22 -6.70
CA LYS A 30 2.70 21.09 -7.20
C LYS A 30 4.01 20.35 -7.47
N ALA A 31 4.25 19.25 -6.75
CA ALA A 31 5.40 18.37 -6.95
C ALA A 31 5.15 17.27 -8.01
N GLY A 32 4.04 17.34 -8.77
CA GLY A 32 3.71 16.39 -9.82
C GLY A 32 3.10 15.08 -9.34
N VAL A 33 2.59 15.03 -8.11
CA VAL A 33 1.98 13.84 -7.50
C VAL A 33 0.51 14.13 -7.17
N PHE A 34 -0.39 13.38 -7.78
CA PHE A 34 -1.81 13.38 -7.48
C PHE A 34 -2.13 12.29 -6.45
N TYR A 35 -2.62 12.71 -5.28
CA TYR A 35 -3.12 11.82 -4.24
C TYR A 35 -4.65 11.88 -4.24
N PRO A 36 -5.34 10.85 -4.74
CA PRO A 36 -6.80 10.84 -4.86
C PRO A 36 -7.51 11.15 -3.55
N GLU A 37 -8.71 11.72 -3.65
CA GLU A 37 -9.61 11.87 -2.50
C GLU A 37 -10.47 10.63 -2.34
N MET A 38 -10.71 10.23 -1.10
CA MET A 38 -11.64 9.15 -0.77
C MET A 38 -12.59 9.60 0.35
N GLY A 39 -13.37 10.64 0.04
CA GLY A 39 -14.25 11.31 1.01
C GLY A 39 -13.44 11.88 2.18
N GLU A 40 -13.88 11.63 3.39
CA GLU A 40 -13.20 12.07 4.62
C GLU A 40 -12.04 11.16 5.03
N HIS A 41 -11.79 10.08 4.28
CA HIS A 41 -10.74 9.13 4.62
C HIS A 41 -9.38 9.56 4.09
N GLU A 42 -8.35 9.31 4.87
CA GLU A 42 -6.95 9.63 4.56
C GLU A 42 -6.30 8.57 3.69
N SER A 43 -6.80 7.32 3.75
CA SER A 43 -6.30 6.17 3.01
C SER A 43 -7.28 5.68 1.95
N HIS A 44 -6.77 4.90 0.99
CA HIS A 44 -7.57 4.33 -0.09
C HIS A 44 -8.07 2.91 0.24
N TRP A 45 -8.41 2.63 1.50
CA TRP A 45 -8.81 1.30 2.00
C TRP A 45 -10.02 0.72 1.27
N VAL A 46 -10.90 1.56 0.74
CA VAL A 46 -12.08 1.10 -0.01
C VAL A 46 -11.65 0.35 -1.27
N LEU A 47 -10.60 0.81 -1.95
CA LEU A 47 -10.17 0.23 -3.22
C LEU A 47 -9.77 -1.25 -3.11
N PRO A 48 -8.83 -1.67 -2.24
CA PRO A 48 -8.52 -3.09 -2.07
C PRO A 48 -9.73 -3.90 -1.58
N ASN A 49 -10.60 -3.33 -0.75
CA ASN A 49 -11.82 -4.01 -0.30
C ASN A 49 -12.81 -4.27 -1.45
N GLN A 50 -12.97 -3.33 -2.39
CA GLN A 50 -13.81 -3.52 -3.57
C GLN A 50 -13.21 -4.56 -4.53
N LEU A 51 -11.88 -4.58 -4.66
CA LEU A 51 -11.17 -5.60 -5.44
C LEU A 51 -11.39 -7.01 -4.86
N VAL A 52 -11.32 -7.17 -3.53
CA VAL A 52 -11.60 -8.45 -2.86
C VAL A 52 -13.05 -8.90 -3.09
N ARG A 53 -13.98 -7.97 -3.15
CA ARG A 53 -15.42 -8.23 -3.43
C ARG A 53 -15.72 -8.41 -4.92
N ASN A 54 -14.71 -8.32 -5.80
CA ASN A 54 -14.85 -8.35 -7.26
C ASN A 54 -15.78 -7.25 -7.81
N ASN A 55 -15.89 -6.12 -7.13
CA ASN A 55 -16.66 -4.96 -7.58
C ASN A 55 -15.83 -4.13 -8.57
N TRP A 56 -15.65 -4.67 -9.78
CA TRP A 56 -14.82 -4.10 -10.81
C TRP A 56 -15.38 -2.79 -11.37
N ASP A 57 -16.70 -2.61 -11.38
CA ASP A 57 -17.33 -1.36 -11.84
C ASP A 57 -16.88 -0.18 -10.96
N TYR A 58 -16.86 -0.35 -9.65
CA TYR A 58 -16.35 0.66 -8.73
C TYR A 58 -14.86 0.93 -8.94
N VAL A 59 -14.06 -0.13 -9.04
CA VAL A 59 -12.61 -0.02 -9.22
C VAL A 59 -12.28 0.71 -10.52
N GLU A 60 -12.92 0.36 -11.61
CA GLU A 60 -12.72 0.98 -12.92
C GLU A 60 -13.13 2.45 -12.89
N ASP A 61 -14.30 2.79 -12.33
CA ASP A 61 -14.78 4.16 -12.20
C ASP A 61 -13.80 5.00 -11.37
N PHE A 62 -13.37 4.50 -10.20
CA PHE A 62 -12.38 5.16 -9.35
C PHE A 62 -11.07 5.42 -10.12
N MET A 63 -10.54 4.41 -10.80
CA MET A 63 -9.28 4.53 -11.53
C MET A 63 -9.37 5.49 -12.71
N ARG A 64 -10.46 5.44 -13.50
CA ARG A 64 -10.70 6.35 -14.65
C ARG A 64 -10.88 7.79 -14.20
N THR A 65 -11.68 8.02 -13.16
CA THR A 65 -11.93 9.35 -12.61
C THR A 65 -10.64 10.00 -12.14
N ASN A 66 -9.81 9.26 -11.37
CA ASN A 66 -8.57 9.81 -10.85
C ASN A 66 -7.47 9.93 -11.92
N PHE A 67 -7.44 9.06 -12.92
CA PHE A 67 -6.57 9.23 -14.09
C PHE A 67 -6.89 10.50 -14.85
N LYS A 68 -8.19 10.75 -15.10
CA LYS A 68 -8.65 11.96 -15.79
C LYS A 68 -8.31 13.22 -14.99
N ALA A 69 -8.64 13.26 -13.70
CA ALA A 69 -8.33 14.38 -12.82
C ALA A 69 -6.83 14.69 -12.77
N ALA A 70 -5.98 13.67 -12.62
CA ALA A 70 -4.54 13.83 -12.63
C ALA A 70 -4.01 14.37 -13.98
N LYS A 71 -4.64 13.97 -15.10
CA LYS A 71 -4.29 14.47 -16.43
C LYS A 71 -4.70 15.94 -16.62
N GLU A 72 -5.85 16.35 -16.11
CA GLU A 72 -6.32 17.74 -16.11
C GLU A 72 -5.39 18.66 -15.29
N GLU A 73 -4.85 18.15 -14.19
CA GLU A 73 -3.84 18.83 -13.35
C GLU A 73 -2.42 18.77 -13.94
N ASN A 74 -2.25 18.12 -15.09
CA ASN A 74 -0.96 17.97 -15.78
C ASN A 74 0.15 17.35 -14.89
N VAL A 75 -0.20 16.37 -14.08
CA VAL A 75 0.75 15.64 -13.22
C VAL A 75 1.14 14.30 -13.84
N GLU A 76 2.31 13.81 -13.45
CA GLU A 76 2.89 12.58 -14.01
C GLU A 76 2.66 11.35 -13.15
N THR A 77 2.28 11.52 -11.88
CA THR A 77 2.15 10.41 -10.94
C THR A 77 0.83 10.46 -10.20
N VAL A 78 0.11 9.34 -10.19
CA VAL A 78 -1.00 9.06 -9.27
C VAL A 78 -0.46 8.18 -8.16
N PHE A 79 -0.69 8.55 -6.90
CA PHE A 79 -0.22 7.82 -5.73
C PHE A 79 -1.39 7.30 -4.91
N ILE A 80 -1.50 5.99 -4.75
CA ILE A 80 -2.53 5.31 -3.96
C ILE A 80 -1.86 4.63 -2.76
N SER A 81 -2.46 4.73 -1.58
CA SER A 81 -1.91 4.15 -0.34
C SER A 81 -3.00 3.50 0.50
N SER A 82 -2.79 2.25 0.84
CA SER A 82 -3.57 1.52 1.84
C SER A 82 -2.79 0.32 2.37
N GLU A 83 -2.87 0.07 3.67
CA GLU A 83 -2.37 -1.17 4.29
C GLU A 83 -3.19 -2.41 3.91
N ASP A 84 -4.45 -2.25 3.52
CA ASP A 84 -5.30 -3.37 3.09
C ASP A 84 -4.80 -4.02 1.79
N PHE A 85 -3.90 -3.37 1.05
CA PHE A 85 -3.18 -4.01 -0.06
C PHE A 85 -2.21 -5.11 0.39
N GLU A 86 -1.89 -5.23 1.68
CA GLU A 86 -1.08 -6.35 2.21
C GLU A 86 -1.64 -7.71 1.78
N LEU A 87 -2.98 -7.83 1.70
CA LEU A 87 -3.64 -9.04 1.23
C LEU A 87 -3.19 -9.45 -0.19
N PHE A 88 -2.81 -8.49 -1.03
CA PHE A 88 -2.40 -8.75 -2.41
C PHE A 88 -1.03 -9.42 -2.50
N LEU A 89 -0.21 -9.33 -1.46
CA LEU A 89 1.02 -10.11 -1.38
C LEU A 89 0.73 -11.63 -1.39
N PHE A 90 -0.45 -12.04 -0.95
CA PHE A 90 -0.91 -13.43 -0.97
C PHE A 90 -1.83 -13.75 -2.16
N GLU A 91 -2.43 -12.73 -2.75
CA GLU A 91 -3.39 -12.82 -3.85
C GLU A 91 -2.89 -11.98 -5.04
N GLY A 92 -1.65 -12.25 -5.50
CA GLY A 92 -0.99 -11.47 -6.54
C GLY A 92 -1.78 -11.39 -7.85
N PHE A 93 -2.64 -12.38 -8.13
CA PHE A 93 -3.57 -12.32 -9.26
C PHE A 93 -4.48 -11.08 -9.23
N ARG A 94 -4.85 -10.55 -8.04
CA ARG A 94 -5.64 -9.33 -7.92
C ARG A 94 -4.80 -8.09 -8.26
N ALA A 95 -3.54 -8.09 -7.86
CA ALA A 95 -2.59 -7.05 -8.25
C ALA A 95 -2.44 -7.04 -9.78
N SER A 96 -2.25 -8.21 -10.40
CA SER A 96 -2.16 -8.36 -11.84
C SER A 96 -3.42 -7.87 -12.58
N GLN A 97 -4.59 -8.15 -12.03
CA GLN A 97 -5.86 -7.66 -12.59
C GLN A 97 -5.96 -6.12 -12.51
N LEU A 98 -5.57 -5.53 -11.37
CA LEU A 98 -5.53 -4.07 -11.20
C LEU A 98 -4.52 -3.43 -12.16
N GLU A 99 -3.36 -4.05 -12.36
CA GLU A 99 -2.38 -3.60 -13.37
C GLU A 99 -2.97 -3.61 -14.78
N ASN A 100 -3.58 -4.73 -15.18
CA ASN A 100 -4.16 -4.86 -16.51
C ASN A 100 -5.25 -3.80 -16.75
N LEU A 101 -6.09 -3.52 -15.74
CA LEU A 101 -7.07 -2.44 -15.79
C LEU A 101 -6.38 -1.08 -15.92
N SER A 102 -5.36 -0.81 -15.11
CA SER A 102 -4.65 0.46 -15.10
C SER A 102 -3.95 0.74 -16.44
N TYR A 103 -3.32 -0.27 -17.05
CA TYR A 103 -2.74 -0.14 -18.40
C TYR A 103 -3.81 0.15 -19.46
N ARG A 104 -4.98 -0.49 -19.39
CA ARG A 104 -6.11 -0.20 -20.31
C ARG A 104 -6.65 1.21 -20.16
N ILE A 105 -6.60 1.79 -18.96
CA ILE A 105 -7.02 3.17 -18.70
C ILE A 105 -6.02 4.17 -19.29
N GLY A 106 -4.74 3.80 -19.39
CA GLY A 106 -3.70 4.63 -20.00
C GLY A 106 -2.52 4.96 -19.08
N PHE A 107 -2.38 4.32 -17.92
CA PHE A 107 -1.15 4.41 -17.14
C PHE A 107 0.00 3.77 -17.93
N ALA A 108 1.14 4.46 -17.96
CA ALA A 108 2.33 4.01 -18.70
C ALA A 108 3.20 3.05 -17.90
N SER A 109 3.17 3.16 -16.58
CA SER A 109 3.92 2.28 -15.66
C SER A 109 3.23 2.17 -14.32
N ILE A 110 3.46 1.06 -13.64
CA ILE A 110 2.92 0.77 -12.31
C ILE A 110 4.08 0.38 -11.41
N ASN A 111 4.14 1.02 -10.26
CA ASN A 111 5.14 0.77 -9.24
C ASN A 111 4.44 0.40 -7.93
N TRP A 112 4.70 -0.79 -7.46
CA TRP A 112 4.30 -1.24 -6.14
C TRP A 112 5.40 -0.90 -5.14
N VAL A 113 5.03 -0.37 -4.00
CA VAL A 113 5.97 -0.04 -2.92
C VAL A 113 5.49 -0.68 -1.64
N CYS A 114 6.33 -1.49 -1.02
CA CYS A 114 6.03 -2.15 0.24
C CYS A 114 6.98 -1.67 1.34
N VAL A 115 6.41 -1.32 2.51
CA VAL A 115 7.20 -1.00 3.69
C VAL A 115 7.25 -2.24 4.58
N LEU A 116 8.44 -2.84 4.73
CA LEU A 116 8.65 -4.00 5.58
C LEU A 116 9.19 -3.60 6.96
N ARG A 117 8.71 -4.26 7.98
CA ARG A 117 9.16 -4.11 9.36
C ARG A 117 9.84 -5.40 9.83
N ASN A 118 10.79 -5.30 10.78
CA ASN A 118 11.32 -6.49 11.45
C ASN A 118 10.16 -7.37 11.92
N GLN A 119 10.21 -8.67 11.60
CA GLN A 119 9.09 -9.59 11.81
C GLN A 119 8.66 -9.68 13.28
N TRP A 120 9.62 -9.67 14.21
CA TRP A 120 9.34 -9.72 15.63
C TRP A 120 8.65 -8.44 16.13
N ASP A 121 9.14 -7.28 15.71
CA ASP A 121 8.53 -5.98 16.04
C ASP A 121 7.16 -5.84 15.40
N TYR A 122 7.01 -6.38 14.18
CA TYR A 122 5.73 -6.43 13.49
C TYR A 122 4.73 -7.28 14.27
N PHE A 123 5.12 -8.52 14.64
CA PHE A 123 4.28 -9.43 15.42
C PHE A 123 3.81 -8.80 16.72
N ASN A 124 4.74 -8.26 17.53
CA ASN A 124 4.41 -7.65 18.81
C ASN A 124 3.43 -6.47 18.65
N SER A 125 3.65 -5.62 17.65
CA SER A 125 2.79 -4.47 17.38
C SER A 125 1.41 -4.89 16.89
N LEU A 126 1.34 -5.90 16.03
CA LEU A 126 0.10 -6.48 15.52
C LEU A 126 -0.69 -7.16 16.63
N TYR A 127 -0.04 -8.01 17.43
CA TYR A 127 -0.65 -8.69 18.56
C TYR A 127 -1.27 -7.70 19.55
N SER A 128 -0.53 -6.63 19.88
CA SER A 128 -1.04 -5.57 20.76
C SER A 128 -2.29 -4.90 20.20
N GLU A 129 -2.33 -4.65 18.90
CA GLU A 129 -3.49 -4.03 18.25
C GLU A 129 -4.71 -4.96 18.22
N LEU A 130 -4.50 -6.22 17.83
CA LEU A 130 -5.56 -7.23 17.80
C LEU A 130 -6.15 -7.46 19.21
N SER A 131 -5.31 -7.46 20.23
CA SER A 131 -5.74 -7.57 21.62
C SER A 131 -6.63 -6.39 22.05
N LYS A 132 -6.29 -5.17 21.65
CA LYS A 132 -7.14 -3.97 21.89
C LYS A 132 -8.49 -4.06 21.19
N GLN A 133 -8.52 -4.67 20.01
CA GLN A 133 -9.74 -4.94 19.24
C GLN A 133 -10.53 -6.14 19.78
N LYS A 134 -10.13 -6.69 20.94
CA LYS A 134 -10.77 -7.85 21.60
C LYS A 134 -10.70 -9.13 20.76
N VAL A 135 -9.73 -9.23 19.87
CA VAL A 135 -9.42 -10.47 19.19
C VAL A 135 -8.65 -11.38 20.15
N CYS A 136 -9.30 -12.46 20.59
CA CYS A 136 -8.70 -13.44 21.49
C CYS A 136 -7.71 -14.31 20.71
N LEU A 137 -6.45 -13.93 20.73
CA LEU A 137 -5.35 -14.66 20.10
C LEU A 137 -4.37 -15.13 21.17
N ASN A 138 -4.06 -16.42 21.20
CA ASN A 138 -3.01 -16.93 22.07
C ASN A 138 -1.65 -16.58 21.46
N TYR A 139 -0.78 -15.92 22.24
CA TYR A 139 0.51 -15.42 21.77
C TYR A 139 1.44 -16.55 21.28
N ALA A 140 1.53 -17.64 22.04
CA ALA A 140 2.39 -18.78 21.68
C ALA A 140 1.88 -19.45 20.39
N THR A 141 0.57 -19.74 20.32
CA THR A 141 -0.04 -20.35 19.13
C THR A 141 0.09 -19.47 17.88
N ALA A 142 -0.03 -18.14 18.04
CA ALA A 142 0.20 -17.22 16.94
C ALA A 142 1.66 -17.21 16.49
N GLY A 143 2.61 -17.24 17.44
CA GLY A 143 4.04 -17.36 17.14
C GLY A 143 4.38 -18.65 16.42
N GLU A 144 3.83 -19.78 16.86
CA GLU A 144 3.99 -21.09 16.19
C GLU A 144 3.43 -21.07 14.76
N ALA A 145 2.24 -20.48 14.55
CA ALA A 145 1.67 -20.35 13.22
C ALA A 145 2.58 -19.56 12.28
N ILE A 146 3.13 -18.44 12.75
CA ILE A 146 4.08 -17.64 11.98
C ILE A 146 5.34 -18.43 11.62
N LEU A 147 5.92 -19.16 12.59
CA LEU A 147 7.11 -19.96 12.35
C LEU A 147 6.88 -21.12 11.35
N HIS A 148 5.69 -21.71 11.36
CA HIS A 148 5.36 -22.82 10.47
C HIS A 148 4.88 -22.41 9.08
N PHE A 149 4.10 -21.34 9.00
CA PHE A 149 3.40 -20.97 7.76
C PHE A 149 3.91 -19.67 7.14
N GLY A 150 4.77 -18.93 7.83
CA GLY A 150 5.27 -17.62 7.37
C GLY A 150 4.19 -16.53 7.34
N GLU A 151 3.01 -16.82 7.90
CA GLU A 151 1.88 -15.90 7.93
C GLU A 151 1.03 -16.07 9.18
N LEU A 152 0.27 -15.04 9.52
CA LEU A 152 -0.80 -15.13 10.50
C LEU A 152 -2.13 -14.89 9.78
N SER A 153 -2.93 -15.94 9.69
CA SER A 153 -4.26 -15.90 9.09
C SER A 153 -5.34 -15.83 10.14
N MET A 154 -6.26 -14.90 9.97
CA MET A 154 -7.41 -14.72 10.84
C MET A 154 -8.69 -14.82 10.03
N ASN A 155 -9.51 -15.82 10.34
CA ASN A 155 -10.82 -16.00 9.73
C ASN A 155 -11.90 -15.65 10.76
N SER A 156 -12.59 -14.54 10.55
CA SER A 156 -13.87 -14.27 11.19
C SER A 156 -15.00 -14.53 10.20
N LYS A 157 -16.25 -14.53 10.68
CA LYS A 157 -17.43 -14.63 9.80
C LYS A 157 -17.52 -13.46 8.78
N VAL A 158 -16.83 -12.38 9.04
CA VAL A 158 -16.93 -11.10 8.29
C VAL A 158 -15.65 -10.77 7.55
N TYR A 159 -14.47 -11.11 8.09
CA TYR A 159 -13.16 -10.74 7.54
C TYR A 159 -12.22 -11.93 7.49
N LYS A 160 -11.50 -12.02 6.39
CA LYS A 160 -10.30 -12.85 6.25
C LYS A 160 -9.11 -11.91 6.20
N TRP A 161 -8.29 -11.91 7.25
CA TRP A 161 -7.04 -11.16 7.27
C TRP A 161 -5.88 -12.13 7.18
N ARG A 162 -4.88 -11.74 6.42
CA ARG A 162 -3.60 -12.44 6.33
C ARG A 162 -2.49 -11.42 6.51
N TYR A 163 -1.58 -11.72 7.41
CA TYR A 163 -0.43 -10.87 7.72
C TYR A 163 0.85 -11.60 7.31
N ALA A 164 1.70 -10.91 6.56
CA ALA A 164 2.91 -11.46 5.98
C ALA A 164 4.07 -11.45 6.97
N PHE A 165 4.76 -12.60 7.15
CA PHE A 165 5.96 -12.72 7.96
C PHE A 165 7.12 -13.38 7.23
N ASP A 166 6.89 -14.36 6.38
CA ASP A 166 7.91 -14.89 5.47
C ASP A 166 7.98 -14.01 4.23
N TYR A 167 8.70 -12.89 4.36
CA TYR A 167 8.76 -11.87 3.31
C TYR A 167 9.36 -12.39 2.02
N ASP A 168 10.40 -13.23 2.08
CA ASP A 168 11.10 -13.73 0.91
C ASP A 168 10.16 -14.56 0.03
N VAL A 169 9.49 -15.53 0.63
CA VAL A 169 8.56 -16.42 -0.09
C VAL A 169 7.34 -15.66 -0.61
N ILE A 170 6.79 -14.75 0.21
CA ILE A 170 5.56 -14.03 -0.14
C ILE A 170 5.85 -13.01 -1.25
N ILE A 171 6.96 -12.29 -1.16
CA ILE A 171 7.36 -11.31 -2.19
C ILE A 171 7.73 -12.02 -3.49
N GLU A 172 8.47 -13.14 -3.44
CA GLU A 172 8.79 -13.90 -4.64
C GLU A 172 7.52 -14.33 -5.39
N ARG A 173 6.51 -14.84 -4.68
CA ARG A 173 5.21 -15.19 -5.28
C ARG A 173 4.53 -13.97 -5.90
N PHE A 174 4.48 -12.86 -5.16
CA PHE A 174 3.88 -11.63 -5.67
C PHE A 174 4.56 -11.13 -6.94
N LEU A 175 5.89 -11.16 -6.99
CA LEU A 175 6.68 -10.76 -8.16
C LEU A 175 6.40 -11.62 -9.40
N ASN A 176 6.05 -12.89 -9.22
CA ASN A 176 5.67 -13.77 -10.33
C ASN A 176 4.30 -13.43 -10.95
N ASP A 177 3.44 -12.74 -10.20
CA ASP A 177 2.08 -12.41 -10.64
C ASP A 177 1.99 -11.02 -11.29
N ILE A 178 2.85 -10.08 -10.93
CA ILE A 178 2.81 -8.69 -11.40
C ILE A 178 3.73 -8.45 -12.60
N LYS A 179 3.42 -7.40 -13.37
CA LYS A 179 4.25 -6.90 -14.48
C LYS A 179 4.95 -5.59 -14.14
N GLY A 180 4.39 -4.84 -13.19
CA GLY A 180 4.94 -3.59 -12.69
C GLY A 180 6.22 -3.78 -11.89
N SER A 181 6.88 -2.68 -11.58
CA SER A 181 8.05 -2.70 -10.71
C SER A 181 7.62 -2.83 -9.24
N PHE A 182 8.43 -3.51 -8.43
CA PHE A 182 8.20 -3.64 -7.00
C PHE A 182 9.43 -3.15 -6.21
N PHE A 183 9.18 -2.32 -5.22
CA PHE A 183 10.21 -1.73 -4.37
C PHE A 183 9.92 -2.02 -2.90
N VAL A 184 10.95 -2.38 -2.18
CA VAL A 184 10.89 -2.57 -0.72
C VAL A 184 11.62 -1.43 -0.03
N ILE A 185 11.02 -0.92 1.04
CA ILE A 185 11.64 0.04 1.95
C ILE A 185 11.55 -0.56 3.35
N SER A 186 12.65 -0.56 4.11
CA SER A 186 12.58 -0.98 5.50
C SER A 186 11.85 0.07 6.34
N PHE A 187 11.14 -0.37 7.39
CA PHE A 187 10.47 0.57 8.30
C PHE A 187 11.47 1.52 8.99
N ASP A 188 12.70 1.04 9.23
CA ASP A 188 13.73 1.88 9.82
C ASP A 188 14.18 3.00 8.87
N GLU A 189 14.33 2.72 7.59
CA GLU A 189 14.55 3.73 6.56
C GLU A 189 13.35 4.66 6.41
N PHE A 190 12.14 4.12 6.42
CA PHE A 190 10.89 4.87 6.29
C PHE A 190 10.69 5.90 7.43
N LYS A 191 11.13 5.56 8.65
CA LYS A 191 11.07 6.45 9.84
C LYS A 191 12.33 7.27 10.09
N SER A 192 13.42 7.05 9.36
CA SER A 192 14.76 7.61 9.65
C SER A 192 14.89 9.11 9.42
N THR A 193 13.94 9.72 8.73
CA THR A 193 13.94 11.14 8.42
C THR A 193 13.03 11.92 9.37
N LYS A 194 13.19 13.26 9.42
CA LYS A 194 12.35 14.17 10.23
C LYS A 194 10.84 13.95 9.98
N PHE A 195 10.46 13.49 8.78
CA PHE A 195 9.09 13.21 8.39
C PHE A 195 8.97 11.75 7.95
N LEU A 196 8.05 11.02 8.57
CA LEU A 196 7.75 9.65 8.23
C LEU A 196 7.38 9.53 6.74
N GLY A 197 8.03 8.60 6.03
CA GLY A 197 7.77 8.35 4.62
C GLY A 197 8.42 9.33 3.64
N ARG A 198 9.27 10.26 4.10
CA ARG A 198 10.00 11.17 3.22
C ARG A 198 10.79 10.41 2.15
N THR A 199 11.52 9.37 2.53
CA THR A 199 12.30 8.55 1.61
C THR A 199 11.43 7.97 0.49
N LEU A 200 10.21 7.54 0.81
CA LEU A 200 9.26 7.03 -0.18
C LEU A 200 8.83 8.15 -1.14
N ILE A 201 8.47 9.31 -0.61
CA ILE A 201 8.06 10.46 -1.43
C ILE A 201 9.23 10.92 -2.32
N ASP A 202 10.43 11.03 -1.79
CA ASP A 202 11.61 11.43 -2.56
C ASP A 202 11.87 10.42 -3.71
N ARG A 203 11.71 9.12 -3.49
CA ARG A 203 11.82 8.09 -4.54
C ARG A 203 10.70 8.21 -5.58
N VAL A 204 9.47 8.50 -5.17
CA VAL A 204 8.35 8.71 -6.08
C VAL A 204 8.57 9.93 -6.97
N ILE A 205 9.07 11.03 -6.39
CA ILE A 205 9.30 12.30 -7.08
C ILE A 205 10.60 12.27 -7.89
N SER A 206 11.71 11.71 -7.37
CA SER A 206 13.03 11.76 -8.02
C SER A 206 13.10 10.96 -9.32
N HIS A 207 12.18 10.06 -9.57
CA HIS A 207 11.99 9.48 -10.90
C HIS A 207 11.35 10.45 -11.91
N ASN A 208 10.88 11.61 -11.43
CA ASN A 208 10.47 12.75 -12.25
C ASN A 208 11.61 13.77 -12.19
N SER A 209 12.61 13.62 -13.06
CA SER A 209 13.81 14.49 -13.13
C SER A 209 13.49 15.98 -12.96
N GLN A 210 14.11 16.62 -11.96
CA GLN A 210 14.13 18.03 -11.63
C GLN A 210 13.16 18.54 -10.56
N ILE A 211 13.30 18.11 -9.32
CA ILE A 211 12.85 18.95 -8.19
C ILE A 211 13.93 18.90 -7.09
N ASN A 212 14.96 19.69 -7.25
CA ASN A 212 15.78 20.17 -6.13
C ASN A 212 15.00 21.29 -5.42
N SER A 213 14.75 21.14 -4.14
CA SER A 213 14.20 22.14 -3.22
C SER A 213 12.69 22.12 -2.95
N PHE A 214 12.19 21.16 -2.18
CA PHE A 214 10.88 21.26 -1.55
C PHE A 214 10.85 20.77 -0.10
N TRP A 215 11.85 21.14 0.72
CA TRP A 215 11.76 20.91 2.19
C TRP A 215 12.43 22.04 2.95
#